data_5260eae0f2941d39b89cb25ea4143f04
#
_entry.id   5260eae0f2941d39b89cb25ea4143f04
#
_cell.length_a   1.000
_cell.length_b   1.000
_cell.length_c   1.000
_cell.angle_alpha   90.00
_cell.angle_beta   90.00
_cell.angle_gamma   90.00
#
_symmetry.space_group_name_H-M   'P 1'
#
loop_
_entity.id
_entity.type
_entity.pdbx_description
1 polymer ?
#
loop_
_entity_poly.entity_id
_entity_poly.type
_entity_poly.pdbx_seq_one_letter_code
_entity_poly.pdbx_strand_id
1 'polypeptide(L)'
;MAELEDKYFKGDLTVEELRELRRQVNATDDDTLGEAMRYRWMDGDLAEDDYTVATRPIWQRIETATRTAGHDWRRRAWKWMQAAAVFLVPVLFFSTYWFYRQESVSPTGVAIFRTDAGGRATLVLPDGTSVVLNERSRLSYSPADFNSTSRRVNFEGEAFFSVAKDSLHPFSIRAEGLDVRVMGTKFNLFARKGVALSRLSLEEGKVLFTSLASHRQTAVWPGQVAVLDKQTGRISVEQKPEEVNDATAWQRNELVFRNATLRHVIAVMETTYGVKFRFSGRLNMDDIFTGTLPSNNLGEGLEIIRHSYHVRAEQRNGVVTITK
;
A
#
# COMPACT_ATOMS: atom_id res chain seq x y z
N MET A 1 -28.95 -36.51 -66.82
CA MET A 1 -27.98 -35.59 -66.21
C MET A 1 -27.17 -34.88 -67.31
N ALA A 2 -26.41 -35.57 -68.14
CA ALA A 2 -25.53 -34.96 -69.17
C ALA A 2 -26.24 -34.00 -70.14
N GLU A 3 -27.50 -34.27 -70.58
CA GLU A 3 -28.27 -33.43 -71.49
C GLU A 3 -28.77 -32.13 -70.84
N LEU A 4 -29.18 -32.17 -69.60
CA LEU A 4 -29.61 -30.98 -68.86
C LEU A 4 -28.42 -30.10 -68.47
N GLU A 5 -27.26 -30.70 -68.21
CA GLU A 5 -26.01 -29.97 -67.93
C GLU A 5 -25.49 -29.28 -69.18
N ASP A 6 -25.58 -29.93 -70.37
CA ASP A 6 -25.18 -29.34 -71.64
C ASP A 6 -26.07 -28.11 -72.01
N LYS A 7 -27.38 -28.25 -71.77
CA LYS A 7 -28.32 -27.12 -71.91
C LYS A 7 -28.04 -25.99 -70.90
N TYR A 8 -27.58 -26.34 -69.64
CA TYR A 8 -27.21 -25.33 -68.61
C TYR A 8 -26.00 -24.50 -69.07
N PHE A 9 -24.98 -25.14 -69.59
CA PHE A 9 -23.80 -24.42 -70.10
C PHE A 9 -24.07 -23.66 -71.41
N LYS A 10 -25.05 -24.05 -72.21
CA LYS A 10 -25.50 -23.30 -73.39
C LYS A 10 -26.46 -22.13 -73.07
N GLY A 11 -26.94 -22.05 -71.85
CA GLY A 11 -27.85 -21.00 -71.40
C GLY A 11 -29.32 -21.20 -71.87
N ASP A 12 -29.66 -22.37 -72.37
CA ASP A 12 -30.96 -22.69 -72.98
C ASP A 12 -31.90 -23.50 -72.06
N LEU A 13 -31.69 -23.43 -70.74
CA LEU A 13 -32.54 -24.12 -69.77
C LEU A 13 -33.82 -23.32 -69.44
N THR A 14 -34.94 -24.03 -69.45
CA THR A 14 -36.16 -23.52 -68.86
C THR A 14 -36.13 -23.61 -67.32
N VAL A 15 -37.01 -22.81 -66.65
CA VAL A 15 -37.08 -22.80 -65.17
C VAL A 15 -37.41 -24.17 -64.57
N GLU A 16 -38.17 -24.98 -65.28
CA GLU A 16 -38.54 -26.32 -64.84
C GLU A 16 -37.39 -27.30 -65.01
N GLU A 17 -36.66 -27.25 -66.12
CA GLU A 17 -35.42 -28.03 -66.35
C GLU A 17 -34.32 -27.68 -65.38
N LEU A 18 -34.21 -26.39 -64.97
CA LEU A 18 -33.24 -25.98 -63.93
C LEU A 18 -33.60 -26.57 -62.55
N ARG A 19 -34.89 -26.63 -62.24
CA ARG A 19 -35.34 -27.28 -60.99
C ARG A 19 -35.03 -28.78 -60.96
N GLU A 20 -35.21 -29.42 -62.12
CA GLU A 20 -34.92 -30.84 -62.27
C GLU A 20 -33.41 -31.12 -62.20
N LEU A 21 -32.59 -30.33 -62.86
CA LEU A 21 -31.14 -30.41 -62.77
C LEU A 21 -30.64 -30.24 -61.32
N ARG A 22 -31.20 -29.25 -60.63
CA ARG A 22 -30.86 -29.00 -59.20
C ARG A 22 -31.27 -30.18 -58.29
N ARG A 23 -32.40 -30.84 -58.60
CA ARG A 23 -32.84 -32.02 -57.85
C ARG A 23 -31.86 -33.21 -58.06
N GLN A 24 -31.43 -33.40 -59.31
CA GLN A 24 -30.50 -34.46 -59.67
C GLN A 24 -29.11 -34.20 -59.08
N VAL A 25 -28.60 -32.97 -59.10
CA VAL A 25 -27.32 -32.64 -58.46
C VAL A 25 -27.38 -32.84 -56.97
N ASN A 26 -28.46 -32.42 -56.30
CA ASN A 26 -28.60 -32.61 -54.84
C ASN A 26 -28.84 -34.08 -54.43
N ALA A 27 -29.20 -34.97 -55.36
CA ALA A 27 -29.39 -36.39 -55.11
C ALA A 27 -28.16 -37.25 -55.46
N THR A 28 -27.13 -36.63 -56.03
CA THR A 28 -25.89 -37.29 -56.43
C THR A 28 -24.84 -37.10 -55.32
N ASP A 29 -24.10 -38.15 -55.06
CA ASP A 29 -23.00 -38.15 -54.08
C ASP A 29 -21.87 -37.21 -54.53
N ASP A 30 -21.27 -36.47 -53.56
CA ASP A 30 -20.26 -35.45 -53.82
C ASP A 30 -19.01 -35.99 -54.55
N ASP A 31 -18.63 -37.24 -54.31
CA ASP A 31 -17.47 -37.85 -54.96
C ASP A 31 -17.74 -38.12 -56.48
N THR A 32 -18.95 -38.57 -56.81
CA THR A 32 -19.35 -38.82 -58.24
C THR A 32 -19.57 -37.52 -58.97
N LEU A 33 -20.07 -36.46 -58.31
CA LEU A 33 -20.22 -35.15 -58.88
C LEU A 33 -18.86 -34.48 -59.13
N GLY A 34 -17.91 -34.68 -58.20
CA GLY A 34 -16.54 -34.18 -58.30
C GLY A 34 -15.75 -34.85 -59.44
N GLU A 35 -15.94 -36.15 -59.67
CA GLU A 35 -15.32 -36.85 -60.80
C GLU A 35 -15.90 -36.41 -62.14
N ALA A 36 -17.21 -36.26 -62.26
CA ALA A 36 -17.86 -35.77 -63.48
C ALA A 36 -17.43 -34.36 -63.86
N MET A 37 -17.31 -33.46 -62.85
CA MET A 37 -16.81 -32.10 -63.06
C MET A 37 -15.32 -32.08 -63.46
N ARG A 38 -14.49 -32.95 -62.84
CA ARG A 38 -13.06 -33.05 -63.16
C ARG A 38 -12.82 -33.59 -64.57
N TYR A 39 -13.61 -34.58 -65.01
CA TYR A 39 -13.53 -35.13 -66.37
C TYR A 39 -13.84 -34.07 -67.44
N ARG A 40 -14.90 -33.24 -67.25
CA ARG A 40 -15.24 -32.17 -68.14
C ARG A 40 -14.22 -31.04 -68.18
N TRP A 41 -13.57 -30.75 -67.05
CA TRP A 41 -12.52 -29.73 -67.02
C TRP A 41 -11.26 -30.17 -67.76
N MET A 42 -10.95 -31.48 -67.74
CA MET A 42 -9.76 -31.98 -68.39
C MET A 42 -9.95 -32.21 -69.94
N ASP A 43 -11.17 -32.41 -70.38
CA ASP A 43 -11.45 -32.69 -71.81
C ASP A 43 -11.48 -31.46 -72.75
N GLY A 44 -11.28 -30.26 -72.18
CA GLY A 44 -10.91 -29.07 -72.96
C GLY A 44 -11.91 -28.56 -73.97
N ASP A 45 -13.18 -28.98 -73.92
CA ASP A 45 -14.21 -28.58 -74.89
C ASP A 45 -15.01 -27.33 -74.38
N LEU A 46 -14.28 -26.38 -73.84
CA LEU A 46 -14.77 -25.00 -73.66
C LEU A 46 -14.21 -24.19 -74.79
N ALA A 47 -15.03 -24.00 -75.81
CA ALA A 47 -14.72 -23.16 -76.97
C ALA A 47 -14.27 -21.77 -76.45
N GLU A 48 -13.06 -21.38 -76.80
CA GLU A 48 -12.34 -20.19 -76.33
C GLU A 48 -12.92 -18.85 -76.83
N ASP A 49 -14.04 -18.91 -77.59
CA ASP A 49 -14.44 -17.77 -78.39
C ASP A 49 -15.63 -16.91 -77.93
N ASP A 50 -16.27 -17.21 -76.79
CA ASP A 50 -17.49 -16.42 -76.44
C ASP A 50 -17.54 -15.76 -75.08
N TYR A 51 -16.48 -15.84 -74.30
CA TYR A 51 -16.48 -15.17 -72.97
C TYR A 51 -16.12 -13.71 -72.97
N THR A 52 -15.64 -13.15 -74.06
CA THR A 52 -15.15 -11.77 -74.10
C THR A 52 -16.27 -10.74 -74.32
N VAL A 53 -17.44 -11.13 -74.76
CA VAL A 53 -18.54 -10.17 -75.10
C VAL A 53 -19.54 -10.01 -73.97
N ALA A 54 -19.78 -10.99 -73.14
CA ALA A 54 -20.78 -10.96 -72.09
C ALA A 54 -20.27 -10.37 -70.76
N THR A 55 -18.97 -10.39 -70.48
CA THR A 55 -18.42 -9.95 -69.21
C THR A 55 -18.18 -8.44 -69.13
N ARG A 56 -17.95 -7.74 -70.24
CA ARG A 56 -17.71 -6.30 -70.23
C ARG A 56 -18.84 -5.46 -69.61
N PRO A 57 -20.14 -5.70 -69.95
CA PRO A 57 -21.21 -4.87 -69.36
C PRO A 57 -21.44 -5.18 -67.85
N ILE A 58 -21.11 -6.42 -67.39
CA ILE A 58 -21.26 -6.79 -66.01
C ILE A 58 -20.16 -6.14 -65.17
N TRP A 59 -18.93 -6.19 -65.61
CA TRP A 59 -17.81 -5.53 -64.92
C TRP A 59 -17.96 -4.01 -64.89
N GLN A 60 -18.42 -3.38 -65.95
CA GLN A 60 -18.70 -1.94 -65.94
C GLN A 60 -19.84 -1.57 -64.98
N ARG A 61 -20.88 -2.40 -64.84
CA ARG A 61 -21.94 -2.16 -63.83
C ARG A 61 -21.46 -2.36 -62.39
N ILE A 62 -20.58 -3.33 -62.16
CA ILE A 62 -19.97 -3.55 -60.85
C ILE A 62 -19.02 -2.41 -60.51
N GLU A 63 -18.19 -1.97 -61.44
CA GLU A 63 -17.27 -0.85 -61.24
C GLU A 63 -17.98 0.49 -60.98
N THR A 64 -19.08 0.77 -61.68
CA THR A 64 -19.88 1.97 -61.43
C THR A 64 -20.64 1.88 -60.10
N ALA A 65 -21.17 0.72 -59.69
CA ALA A 65 -21.85 0.55 -58.44
C ALA A 65 -20.91 0.62 -57.24
N THR A 66 -19.67 0.11 -57.36
CA THR A 66 -18.67 0.18 -56.27
C THR A 66 -17.99 1.55 -56.18
N ARG A 67 -17.82 2.26 -57.31
CA ARG A 67 -17.23 3.61 -57.28
C ARG A 67 -18.14 4.66 -56.63
N THR A 68 -19.45 4.59 -56.82
CA THR A 68 -20.36 5.59 -56.28
C THR A 68 -20.72 5.38 -54.81
N ALA A 69 -20.76 4.14 -54.32
CA ALA A 69 -21.18 3.89 -52.95
C ALA A 69 -20.05 4.05 -51.88
N GLY A 70 -18.78 3.88 -52.26
CA GLY A 70 -17.66 3.83 -51.30
C GLY A 70 -16.97 5.18 -51.02
N HIS A 71 -17.04 6.12 -51.93
CA HIS A 71 -16.19 7.33 -51.88
C HIS A 71 -16.82 8.47 -51.07
N ASP A 72 -18.13 8.63 -51.18
CA ASP A 72 -18.84 9.71 -50.46
C ASP A 72 -19.03 9.41 -48.95
N TRP A 73 -19.23 8.15 -48.59
CA TRP A 73 -19.35 7.77 -47.18
C TRP A 73 -18.03 7.90 -46.43
N ARG A 74 -16.92 7.49 -47.03
CA ARG A 74 -15.59 7.64 -46.39
C ARG A 74 -15.21 9.12 -46.24
N ARG A 75 -15.53 9.97 -47.21
CA ARG A 75 -15.29 11.42 -47.12
C ARG A 75 -16.20 12.10 -46.10
N ARG A 76 -17.45 11.66 -45.95
CA ARG A 76 -18.37 12.14 -44.91
C ARG A 76 -17.94 11.63 -43.53
N ALA A 77 -17.60 10.37 -43.41
CA ALA A 77 -17.08 9.80 -42.17
C ALA A 77 -15.77 10.47 -41.71
N TRP A 78 -14.87 10.79 -42.66
CA TRP A 78 -13.65 11.53 -42.34
C TRP A 78 -13.93 12.95 -41.83
N LYS A 79 -14.88 13.67 -42.43
CA LYS A 79 -15.29 15.01 -41.97
C LYS A 79 -15.95 14.95 -40.58
N TRP A 80 -16.77 13.95 -40.33
CA TRP A 80 -17.35 13.72 -38.99
C TRP A 80 -16.31 13.32 -37.96
N MET A 81 -15.31 12.54 -38.34
CA MET A 81 -14.19 12.18 -37.50
C MET A 81 -13.30 13.38 -37.15
N GLN A 82 -13.04 14.27 -38.12
CA GLN A 82 -12.32 15.52 -37.88
C GLN A 82 -13.10 16.47 -36.96
N ALA A 83 -14.42 16.60 -37.16
CA ALA A 83 -15.28 17.38 -36.29
C ALA A 83 -15.34 16.81 -34.87
N ALA A 84 -15.44 15.49 -34.73
CA ALA A 84 -15.40 14.82 -33.44
C ALA A 84 -14.04 14.99 -32.71
N ALA A 85 -12.93 14.95 -33.45
CA ALA A 85 -11.60 15.17 -32.88
C ALA A 85 -11.41 16.59 -32.33
N VAL A 86 -11.97 17.60 -32.98
CA VAL A 86 -11.93 19.02 -32.54
C VAL A 86 -12.62 19.18 -31.18
N PHE A 87 -13.64 18.38 -30.86
CA PHE A 87 -14.32 18.41 -29.56
C PHE A 87 -13.73 17.43 -28.56
N LEU A 88 -13.33 16.23 -29.00
CA LEU A 88 -12.80 15.20 -28.09
C LEU A 88 -11.40 15.53 -27.56
N VAL A 89 -10.52 16.09 -28.37
CA VAL A 89 -9.15 16.43 -27.96
C VAL A 89 -9.15 17.49 -26.84
N PRO A 90 -9.88 18.62 -26.95
CA PRO A 90 -9.99 19.58 -25.83
C PRO A 90 -10.65 18.99 -24.58
N VAL A 91 -11.69 18.16 -24.75
CA VAL A 91 -12.37 17.49 -23.61
C VAL A 91 -11.43 16.53 -22.91
N LEU A 92 -10.68 15.71 -23.64
CA LEU A 92 -9.66 14.81 -23.09
C LEU A 92 -8.53 15.62 -22.44
N PHE A 93 -8.07 16.68 -23.07
CA PHE A 93 -7.04 17.54 -22.52
C PHE A 93 -7.50 18.25 -21.24
N PHE A 94 -8.74 18.77 -21.25
CA PHE A 94 -9.35 19.40 -20.08
C PHE A 94 -9.64 18.39 -18.98
N SER A 95 -10.13 17.20 -19.32
CA SER A 95 -10.34 16.08 -18.39
C SER A 95 -9.02 15.63 -17.75
N THR A 96 -7.97 15.44 -18.56
CA THR A 96 -6.65 15.06 -18.07
C THR A 96 -6.03 16.18 -17.23
N TYR A 97 -6.16 17.43 -17.65
CA TYR A 97 -5.72 18.59 -16.88
C TYR A 97 -6.49 18.74 -15.56
N TRP A 98 -7.82 18.54 -15.58
CA TRP A 98 -8.67 18.57 -14.39
C TRP A 98 -8.32 17.45 -13.43
N PHE A 99 -8.13 16.22 -13.94
CA PHE A 99 -7.72 15.06 -13.15
C PHE A 99 -6.33 15.27 -12.52
N TYR A 100 -5.39 15.79 -13.31
CA TYR A 100 -4.04 16.11 -12.82
C TYR A 100 -4.04 17.23 -11.75
N ARG A 101 -4.95 18.17 -11.89
CA ARG A 101 -5.13 19.25 -10.91
C ARG A 101 -5.86 18.80 -9.66
N GLN A 102 -6.70 17.79 -9.74
CA GLN A 102 -7.48 17.25 -8.61
C GLN A 102 -6.61 16.40 -7.67
N GLU A 103 -5.52 15.77 -8.15
CA GLU A 103 -4.53 15.11 -7.29
C GLU A 103 -3.74 16.08 -6.41
N SER A 104 -3.79 17.37 -6.68
CA SER A 104 -3.09 18.41 -5.92
C SER A 104 -3.97 19.08 -4.86
N VAL A 105 -5.15 18.57 -4.54
CA VAL A 105 -5.90 18.98 -3.35
C VAL A 105 -5.23 18.33 -2.14
N SER A 106 -4.11 18.93 -1.72
CA SER A 106 -3.55 18.65 -0.41
C SER A 106 -4.67 18.82 0.61
N PRO A 107 -5.01 17.82 1.42
CA PRO A 107 -6.06 17.94 2.40
C PRO A 107 -5.68 19.12 3.32
N THR A 108 -6.43 20.21 3.21
CA THR A 108 -6.32 21.36 4.10
C THR A 108 -6.77 20.89 5.48
N GLY A 109 -5.82 20.37 6.26
CA GLY A 109 -6.10 19.82 7.59
C GLY A 109 -4.86 19.26 8.24
N VAL A 110 -4.97 18.92 9.51
CA VAL A 110 -3.92 18.25 10.28
C VAL A 110 -4.30 16.77 10.39
N ALA A 111 -3.44 15.88 9.89
CA ALA A 111 -3.57 14.45 10.15
C ALA A 111 -3.19 14.18 11.61
N ILE A 112 -4.02 13.47 12.35
CA ILE A 112 -3.82 13.18 13.77
C ILE A 112 -3.99 11.67 13.99
N PHE A 113 -2.97 11.05 14.58
CA PHE A 113 -2.96 9.67 15.02
C PHE A 113 -2.85 9.63 16.54
N ARG A 114 -3.65 8.77 17.18
CA ARG A 114 -3.68 8.61 18.64
C ARG A 114 -3.77 7.15 19.01
N THR A 115 -3.17 6.81 20.13
CA THR A 115 -3.30 5.50 20.77
C THR A 115 -3.84 5.67 22.18
N ASP A 116 -4.75 4.80 22.58
CA ASP A 116 -5.30 4.75 23.94
C ASP A 116 -4.41 3.94 24.89
N ALA A 117 -4.83 3.82 26.13
CA ALA A 117 -4.14 2.98 27.12
C ALA A 117 -4.10 1.51 26.64
N GLY A 118 -2.93 0.89 26.67
CA GLY A 118 -2.68 -0.47 26.19
C GLY A 118 -2.68 -0.61 24.65
N GLY A 119 -3.05 0.45 23.90
CA GLY A 119 -3.08 0.44 22.45
C GLY A 119 -1.73 0.81 21.83
N ARG A 120 -1.43 0.22 20.67
CA ARG A 120 -0.27 0.57 19.84
C ARG A 120 -0.70 0.74 18.40
N ALA A 121 0.01 1.54 17.64
CA ALA A 121 -0.25 1.73 16.22
C ALA A 121 1.06 1.88 15.45
N THR A 122 1.11 1.24 14.28
CA THR A 122 2.20 1.46 13.32
C THR A 122 1.66 2.25 12.16
N LEU A 123 2.36 3.30 11.78
CA LEU A 123 2.01 4.16 10.66
C LEU A 123 3.23 4.41 9.79
N VAL A 124 2.97 4.62 8.49
CA VAL A 124 3.99 5.02 7.53
C VAL A 124 3.63 6.42 7.04
N LEU A 125 4.56 7.36 7.20
CA LEU A 125 4.39 8.73 6.75
C LEU A 125 4.65 8.84 5.22
N PRO A 126 4.21 9.94 4.58
CA PRO A 126 4.37 10.09 3.12
C PRO A 126 5.81 10.08 2.60
N ASP A 127 6.80 10.34 3.46
CA ASP A 127 8.24 10.27 3.14
C ASP A 127 8.84 8.86 3.27
N GLY A 128 8.01 7.84 3.61
CA GLY A 128 8.44 6.49 3.90
C GLY A 128 8.95 6.26 5.33
N THR A 129 8.92 7.27 6.19
CA THR A 129 9.25 7.12 7.61
C THR A 129 8.22 6.21 8.29
N SER A 130 8.70 5.17 8.98
CA SER A 130 7.86 4.29 9.81
C SER A 130 7.90 4.77 11.27
N VAL A 131 6.72 4.85 11.87
CA VAL A 131 6.56 5.24 13.28
C VAL A 131 5.70 4.21 13.99
N VAL A 132 6.21 3.64 15.07
CA VAL A 132 5.42 2.79 15.98
C VAL A 132 5.08 3.63 17.21
N LEU A 133 3.81 3.93 17.38
CA LEU A 133 3.29 4.64 18.55
C LEU A 133 3.04 3.65 19.70
N ASN A 134 3.56 3.93 20.86
CA ASN A 134 3.20 3.24 22.10
C ASN A 134 1.87 3.77 22.65
N GLU A 135 1.37 3.18 23.72
CA GLU A 135 0.13 3.59 24.36
C GLU A 135 0.11 5.09 24.76
N ARG A 136 -1.09 5.68 24.76
CA ARG A 136 -1.30 7.08 25.17
C ARG A 136 -0.36 8.05 24.45
N SER A 137 -0.19 7.85 23.14
CA SER A 137 0.68 8.68 22.31
C SER A 137 -0.12 9.37 21.22
N ARG A 138 0.38 10.50 20.78
CA ARG A 138 -0.23 11.31 19.72
C ARG A 138 0.85 11.82 18.77
N LEU A 139 0.62 11.63 17.47
CA LEU A 139 1.41 12.21 16.41
C LEU A 139 0.50 13.01 15.48
N SER A 140 0.95 14.16 15.03
CA SER A 140 0.21 14.95 14.05
C SER A 140 1.14 15.70 13.11
N TYR A 141 0.70 15.86 11.84
CA TYR A 141 1.40 16.63 10.82
C TYR A 141 0.40 17.28 9.85
N SER A 142 0.86 18.29 9.09
CA SER A 142 0.11 18.91 7.99
C SER A 142 0.41 18.16 6.71
N PRO A 143 -0.52 17.41 6.08
CA PRO A 143 -0.26 16.73 4.81
C PRO A 143 0.08 17.69 3.67
N ALA A 144 -0.43 18.92 3.71
CA ALA A 144 -0.17 19.94 2.70
C ALA A 144 1.31 20.39 2.68
N ASP A 145 1.92 20.50 3.87
CA ASP A 145 3.29 20.99 4.05
C ASP A 145 4.30 19.84 4.10
N PHE A 146 3.83 18.64 4.48
CA PHE A 146 4.70 17.49 4.67
C PHE A 146 5.26 17.00 3.34
N ASN A 147 6.56 16.82 3.29
CA ASN A 147 7.33 16.40 2.10
C ASN A 147 7.37 17.42 0.94
N SER A 148 6.60 18.52 1.00
CA SER A 148 6.65 19.60 0.01
C SER A 148 7.61 20.71 0.42
N THR A 149 7.50 21.17 1.67
CA THR A 149 8.31 22.24 2.25
C THR A 149 9.07 21.80 3.50
N SER A 150 8.57 20.82 4.22
CA SER A 150 9.19 20.32 5.45
C SER A 150 8.74 18.90 5.78
N ARG A 151 9.60 18.14 6.49
CA ARG A 151 9.25 16.86 7.10
C ARG A 151 9.08 17.06 8.60
N ARG A 152 8.02 17.76 9.01
CA ARG A 152 7.78 18.12 10.43
C ARG A 152 6.56 17.43 10.98
N VAL A 153 6.72 16.84 12.19
CA VAL A 153 5.62 16.27 12.98
C VAL A 153 5.60 16.89 14.37
N ASN A 154 4.40 16.99 14.95
CA ASN A 154 4.22 17.26 16.38
C ASN A 154 3.96 15.92 17.08
N PHE A 155 4.59 15.72 18.22
CA PHE A 155 4.57 14.46 18.93
C PHE A 155 4.37 14.64 20.44
N GLU A 156 3.62 13.71 21.02
CA GLU A 156 3.41 13.56 22.47
C GLU A 156 3.28 12.08 22.81
N GLY A 157 3.97 11.60 23.81
CA GLY A 157 3.90 10.21 24.25
C GLY A 157 5.22 9.46 24.16
N GLU A 158 5.16 8.21 23.71
CA GLU A 158 6.31 7.39 23.42
C GLU A 158 6.17 6.74 22.05
N ALA A 159 7.22 6.80 21.24
CA ALA A 159 7.24 6.20 19.93
C ALA A 159 8.66 5.80 19.49
N PHE A 160 8.70 4.76 18.68
CA PHE A 160 9.89 4.39 17.92
C PHE A 160 9.78 4.96 16.51
N PHE A 161 10.80 5.69 16.10
CA PHE A 161 10.90 6.30 14.79
C PHE A 161 11.98 5.59 13.97
N SER A 162 11.62 5.10 12.79
CA SER A 162 12.55 4.66 11.75
C SER A 162 12.45 5.63 10.57
N VAL A 163 13.24 6.69 10.62
CA VAL A 163 13.15 7.82 9.71
C VAL A 163 13.83 7.48 8.37
N ALA A 164 13.12 7.73 7.26
CA ALA A 164 13.64 7.56 5.92
C ALA A 164 14.86 8.48 5.67
N LYS A 165 15.92 7.94 5.04
CA LYS A 165 17.16 8.67 4.76
C LYS A 165 16.91 9.75 3.70
N ASP A 166 17.08 11.00 4.07
CA ASP A 166 17.09 12.16 3.18
C ASP A 166 17.94 13.25 3.82
N SER A 167 19.12 13.48 3.23
CA SER A 167 20.08 14.48 3.70
C SER A 167 19.74 15.90 3.29
N LEU A 168 18.87 16.08 2.29
CA LEU A 168 18.49 17.40 1.78
C LEU A 168 17.34 18.01 2.58
N HIS A 169 16.43 17.15 3.06
CA HIS A 169 15.25 17.57 3.80
C HIS A 169 15.23 16.93 5.20
N PRO A 170 15.75 17.59 6.25
CA PRO A 170 15.75 17.07 7.60
C PRO A 170 14.35 16.77 8.12
N PHE A 171 14.18 15.62 8.80
CA PHE A 171 12.97 15.29 9.52
C PHE A 171 12.99 15.95 10.91
N SER A 172 11.93 16.62 11.29
CA SER A 172 11.84 17.36 12.54
C SER A 172 10.66 16.93 13.40
N ILE A 173 10.90 16.67 14.68
CA ILE A 173 9.88 16.34 15.65
C ILE A 173 9.81 17.47 16.69
N ARG A 174 8.63 18.08 16.82
CA ARG A 174 8.33 19.04 17.88
C ARG A 174 7.56 18.33 18.98
N ALA A 175 8.08 18.37 20.20
CA ALA A 175 7.38 17.91 21.39
C ALA A 175 7.46 18.97 22.52
N GLU A 176 6.79 18.71 23.64
CA GLU A 176 6.81 19.65 24.75
C GLU A 176 8.24 19.89 25.28
N GLY A 177 8.70 21.11 25.15
CA GLY A 177 10.03 21.53 25.62
C GLY A 177 11.21 21.15 24.75
N LEU A 178 11.00 20.38 23.66
CA LEU A 178 12.10 19.87 22.83
C LEU A 178 11.81 19.93 21.32
N ASP A 179 12.88 19.96 20.55
CA ASP A 179 12.90 19.77 19.10
C ASP A 179 13.98 18.73 18.75
N VAL A 180 13.61 17.75 17.93
CA VAL A 180 14.51 16.70 17.45
C VAL A 180 14.66 16.85 15.94
N ARG A 181 15.90 16.84 15.43
CA ARG A 181 16.18 16.91 14.00
C ARG A 181 17.07 15.78 13.56
N VAL A 182 16.70 15.09 12.49
CA VAL A 182 17.39 13.90 11.97
C VAL A 182 17.37 13.85 10.45
N MET A 183 18.24 13.03 9.83
CA MET A 183 18.35 12.87 8.36
C MET A 183 18.19 11.41 7.89
N GLY A 184 17.82 10.48 8.79
CA GLY A 184 17.73 9.05 8.52
C GLY A 184 18.26 8.27 9.70
N THR A 185 17.40 7.96 10.67
CA THR A 185 17.82 7.64 12.03
C THR A 185 16.78 6.73 12.66
N LYS A 186 17.23 5.76 13.47
CA LYS A 186 16.35 4.90 14.28
C LYS A 186 16.52 5.24 15.76
N PHE A 187 15.44 5.59 16.42
CA PHE A 187 15.48 5.98 17.84
C PHE A 187 14.12 5.84 18.50
N ASN A 188 14.13 5.63 19.82
CA ASN A 188 12.96 5.75 20.66
C ASN A 188 12.91 7.14 21.29
N LEU A 189 11.74 7.76 21.25
CA LEU A 189 11.48 9.05 21.88
C LEU A 189 10.35 8.93 22.90
N PHE A 190 10.65 9.26 24.17
CA PHE A 190 9.68 9.43 25.24
C PHE A 190 9.55 10.91 25.56
N ALA A 191 8.37 11.50 25.29
CA ALA A 191 8.09 12.92 25.49
C ALA A 191 6.62 13.12 25.86
N ARG A 192 6.23 12.74 27.07
CA ARG A 192 4.85 12.86 27.57
C ARG A 192 4.63 14.26 28.17
N LYS A 193 3.47 14.83 27.90
CA LYS A 193 3.04 16.10 28.49
C LYS A 193 2.88 15.95 30.00
N GLY A 194 3.31 16.97 30.74
CA GLY A 194 3.23 16.99 32.22
C GLY A 194 4.27 16.07 32.91
N VAL A 195 5.09 15.33 32.18
CA VAL A 195 6.22 14.58 32.76
C VAL A 195 7.46 15.45 32.66
N ALA A 196 8.18 15.62 33.79
CA ALA A 196 9.33 16.53 33.88
C ALA A 196 10.48 16.17 32.95
N LEU A 197 10.70 14.89 32.67
CA LEU A 197 11.80 14.39 31.84
C LEU A 197 11.31 13.90 30.49
N SER A 198 12.04 14.24 29.43
CA SER A 198 11.95 13.60 28.12
C SER A 198 13.24 12.81 27.84
N ARG A 199 13.12 11.68 27.15
CA ARG A 199 14.24 10.78 26.88
C ARG A 199 14.27 10.39 25.41
N LEU A 200 15.46 10.40 24.83
CA LEU A 200 15.73 9.87 23.49
C LEU A 200 16.82 8.80 23.58
N SER A 201 16.54 7.62 23.04
CA SER A 201 17.48 6.50 22.99
C SER A 201 17.81 6.21 21.53
N LEU A 202 19.05 6.40 21.14
CA LEU A 202 19.48 6.37 19.73
C LEU A 202 20.10 5.02 19.37
N GLU A 203 19.45 4.34 18.38
CA GLU A 203 19.91 3.05 17.85
C GLU A 203 20.84 3.25 16.64
N GLU A 204 20.43 4.03 15.65
CA GLU A 204 21.18 4.20 14.38
C GLU A 204 21.11 5.65 13.89
N GLY A 205 22.21 6.14 13.33
CA GLY A 205 22.29 7.45 12.70
C GLY A 205 22.79 8.55 13.62
N LYS A 206 22.28 9.78 13.47
CA LYS A 206 22.65 10.95 14.27
C LYS A 206 21.43 11.79 14.55
N VAL A 207 21.29 12.25 15.77
CA VAL A 207 20.22 13.15 16.21
C VAL A 207 20.80 14.49 16.67
N LEU A 208 20.16 15.56 16.26
CA LEU A 208 20.34 16.86 16.88
C LEU A 208 19.17 17.09 17.84
N PHE A 209 19.46 17.06 19.14
CA PHE A 209 18.49 17.17 20.22
C PHE A 209 18.56 18.57 20.84
N THR A 210 17.45 19.30 20.80
CA THR A 210 17.38 20.72 21.18
C THR A 210 16.42 20.93 22.34
N SER A 211 16.86 21.61 23.38
CA SER A 211 15.99 22.14 24.45
C SER A 211 15.40 23.48 24.02
N LEU A 212 14.06 23.63 24.06
CA LEU A 212 13.39 24.85 23.71
C LEU A 212 13.49 25.89 24.83
N ALA A 213 13.66 25.48 26.10
CA ALA A 213 13.79 26.34 27.24
C ALA A 213 15.16 27.02 27.32
N SER A 214 16.24 26.28 27.12
CA SER A 214 17.62 26.77 27.19
C SER A 214 18.23 27.13 25.84
N HIS A 215 17.57 26.80 24.72
CA HIS A 215 18.08 26.90 23.34
C HIS A 215 19.39 26.09 23.10
N ARG A 216 19.74 25.20 24.03
CA ARG A 216 20.93 24.34 23.86
C ARG A 216 20.64 23.19 22.91
N GLN A 217 21.62 22.92 22.05
CA GLN A 217 21.60 21.79 21.13
C GLN A 217 22.72 20.83 21.49
N THR A 218 22.43 19.53 21.36
CA THR A 218 23.43 18.48 21.61
C THR A 218 23.27 17.41 20.53
N ALA A 219 24.39 16.98 19.96
CA ALA A 219 24.42 15.83 19.05
C ALA A 219 24.39 14.55 19.90
N VAL A 220 23.54 13.60 19.48
CA VAL A 220 23.43 12.27 20.07
C VAL A 220 23.87 11.24 19.05
N TRP A 221 24.64 10.25 19.48
CA TRP A 221 25.24 9.21 18.67
C TRP A 221 24.67 7.83 19.05
N PRO A 222 24.83 6.79 18.18
CA PRO A 222 24.35 5.45 18.47
C PRO A 222 24.84 4.90 19.80
N GLY A 223 23.96 4.22 20.53
CA GLY A 223 24.21 3.70 21.86
C GLY A 223 24.09 4.74 22.98
N GLN A 224 23.77 6.00 22.65
CA GLN A 224 23.57 7.06 23.64
C GLN A 224 22.12 7.26 24.00
N VAL A 225 21.89 7.65 25.24
CA VAL A 225 20.62 8.13 25.79
C VAL A 225 20.76 9.61 26.12
N ALA A 226 19.91 10.45 25.55
CA ALA A 226 19.76 11.86 25.87
C ALA A 226 18.53 12.05 26.76
N VAL A 227 18.69 12.79 27.84
CA VAL A 227 17.63 13.15 28.79
C VAL A 227 17.54 14.67 28.88
N LEU A 228 16.33 15.20 28.66
CA LEU A 228 16.01 16.60 28.86
C LEU A 228 15.17 16.75 30.14
N ASP A 229 15.64 17.55 31.07
CA ASP A 229 14.82 18.11 32.12
C ASP A 229 14.09 19.35 31.57
N LYS A 230 12.77 19.24 31.39
CA LYS A 230 11.95 20.27 30.75
C LYS A 230 11.82 21.56 31.61
N GLN A 231 11.98 21.45 32.94
CA GLN A 231 11.89 22.58 33.84
C GLN A 231 13.15 23.45 33.77
N THR A 232 14.31 22.82 33.81
CA THR A 232 15.60 23.49 33.77
C THR A 232 16.16 23.73 32.38
N GLY A 233 15.65 23.03 31.39
CA GLY A 233 16.20 23.00 30.02
C GLY A 233 17.55 22.30 29.91
N ARG A 234 18.00 21.57 30.95
CA ARG A 234 19.27 20.85 30.96
C ARG A 234 19.19 19.57 30.15
N ILE A 235 20.15 19.38 29.27
CA ILE A 235 20.32 18.14 28.53
C ILE A 235 21.53 17.38 29.13
N SER A 236 21.35 16.10 29.43
CA SER A 236 22.41 15.15 29.70
C SER A 236 22.44 14.07 28.61
N VAL A 237 23.65 13.65 28.20
CA VAL A 237 23.84 12.57 27.22
C VAL A 237 24.83 11.58 27.82
N GLU A 238 24.43 10.31 27.86
CA GLU A 238 25.24 9.23 28.42
C GLU A 238 25.34 8.05 27.44
N GLN A 239 26.49 7.38 27.43
CA GLN A 239 26.67 6.15 26.64
C GLN A 239 26.07 4.99 27.44
N LYS A 240 24.94 4.47 26.97
CA LYS A 240 24.16 3.41 27.62
C LYS A 240 23.51 2.47 26.59
N PRO A 241 24.30 1.67 25.87
CA PRO A 241 23.80 0.84 24.78
C PRO A 241 22.74 -0.18 25.25
N GLU A 242 22.83 -0.66 26.50
CA GLU A 242 21.82 -1.54 27.07
C GLU A 242 20.47 -0.83 27.25
N GLU A 243 20.46 0.40 27.77
CA GLU A 243 19.22 1.19 27.91
C GLU A 243 18.61 1.53 26.54
N VAL A 244 19.43 1.68 25.49
CA VAL A 244 18.93 1.88 24.11
C VAL A 244 18.18 0.65 23.62
N ASN A 245 18.70 -0.56 23.87
CA ASN A 245 18.01 -1.81 23.51
C ASN A 245 16.73 -1.99 24.34
N ASP A 246 16.77 -1.66 25.63
CA ASP A 246 15.63 -1.78 26.53
C ASP A 246 14.52 -0.78 26.17
N ALA A 247 14.87 0.39 25.66
CA ALA A 247 13.90 1.41 25.24
C ALA A 247 12.97 0.95 24.11
N THR A 248 13.30 -0.11 23.39
CA THR A 248 12.48 -0.71 22.34
C THR A 248 11.80 -2.02 22.76
N ALA A 249 12.03 -2.49 23.97
CA ALA A 249 11.50 -3.76 24.50
C ALA A 249 9.96 -3.81 24.49
N TRP A 250 9.32 -2.67 24.70
CA TRP A 250 7.86 -2.56 24.63
C TRP A 250 7.27 -2.97 23.26
N GLN A 251 8.02 -2.86 22.16
CA GLN A 251 7.59 -3.31 20.83
C GLN A 251 7.44 -4.84 20.78
N ARG A 252 8.24 -5.55 21.58
CA ARG A 252 8.22 -7.02 21.71
C ARG A 252 7.32 -7.52 22.84
N ASN A 253 6.53 -6.60 23.45
CA ASN A 253 5.72 -6.87 24.64
C ASN A 253 6.56 -7.29 25.86
N GLU A 254 7.70 -6.69 26.03
CA GLU A 254 8.64 -6.95 27.13
C GLU A 254 8.70 -5.79 28.11
N LEU A 255 8.74 -6.10 29.39
CA LEU A 255 9.07 -5.20 30.49
C LEU A 255 10.47 -5.61 30.99
N VAL A 256 11.47 -4.80 30.68
CA VAL A 256 12.86 -5.07 31.08
C VAL A 256 13.15 -4.34 32.37
N PHE A 257 13.68 -5.09 33.34
CA PHE A 257 14.10 -4.62 34.66
C PHE A 257 15.59 -4.87 34.85
N ARG A 258 16.31 -3.84 35.29
CA ARG A 258 17.74 -3.91 35.61
C ARG A 258 17.97 -3.32 37.00
N ASN A 259 18.42 -4.16 37.93
CA ASN A 259 18.61 -3.77 39.31
C ASN A 259 17.41 -3.04 39.92
N ALA A 260 16.20 -3.43 39.53
CA ALA A 260 14.96 -2.84 39.98
C ALA A 260 14.53 -3.44 41.31
N THR A 261 14.07 -2.64 42.26
CA THR A 261 13.48 -3.18 43.48
C THR A 261 12.18 -3.93 43.16
N LEU A 262 11.88 -4.98 43.93
CA LEU A 262 10.63 -5.73 43.78
C LEU A 262 9.41 -4.78 43.89
N ARG A 263 9.46 -3.77 44.74
CA ARG A 263 8.46 -2.72 44.85
C ARG A 263 8.21 -2.04 43.53
N HIS A 264 9.27 -1.67 42.77
CA HIS A 264 9.17 -1.07 41.47
C HIS A 264 8.59 -2.03 40.42
N VAL A 265 9.06 -3.29 40.42
CA VAL A 265 8.54 -4.35 39.53
C VAL A 265 7.02 -4.52 39.72
N ILE A 266 6.58 -4.63 40.97
CA ILE A 266 5.16 -4.77 41.28
C ILE A 266 4.33 -3.54 40.83
N ALA A 267 4.83 -2.32 41.08
CA ALA A 267 4.14 -1.10 40.65
C ALA A 267 3.98 -1.04 39.13
N VAL A 268 4.99 -1.46 38.35
CA VAL A 268 4.93 -1.56 36.90
C VAL A 268 3.93 -2.66 36.50
N MET A 269 3.93 -3.81 37.13
CA MET A 269 2.98 -4.91 36.88
C MET A 269 1.54 -4.47 37.17
N GLU A 270 1.27 -3.76 38.28
CA GLU A 270 -0.05 -3.22 38.62
C GLU A 270 -0.57 -2.30 37.49
N THR A 271 0.31 -1.42 37.01
CA THR A 271 -0.04 -0.45 35.96
C THR A 271 -0.26 -1.12 34.62
N THR A 272 0.61 -2.05 34.26
CA THR A 272 0.60 -2.71 32.93
C THR A 272 -0.56 -3.68 32.78
N TYR A 273 -0.83 -4.50 33.82
CA TYR A 273 -1.87 -5.52 33.72
C TYR A 273 -3.23 -5.09 34.31
N GLY A 274 -3.31 -3.90 34.93
CA GLY A 274 -4.54 -3.40 35.54
C GLY A 274 -4.98 -4.21 36.76
N VAL A 275 -4.05 -4.80 37.52
CA VAL A 275 -4.31 -5.61 38.69
C VAL A 275 -3.83 -4.92 39.94
N LYS A 276 -4.20 -5.45 41.13
CA LYS A 276 -3.68 -5.01 42.44
C LYS A 276 -2.95 -6.16 43.10
N PHE A 277 -1.84 -5.88 43.74
CA PHE A 277 -1.07 -6.86 44.49
C PHE A 277 -1.33 -6.73 45.99
N ARG A 278 -1.54 -7.89 46.65
CA ARG A 278 -1.60 -8.04 48.10
C ARG A 278 -0.54 -9.03 48.53
N PHE A 279 0.09 -8.75 49.67
CA PHE A 279 1.17 -9.57 50.19
C PHE A 279 0.73 -10.17 51.51
N SER A 280 0.91 -11.50 51.63
CA SER A 280 0.71 -12.25 52.87
C SER A 280 2.03 -12.90 53.24
N GLY A 281 2.61 -12.51 54.38
CA GLY A 281 3.95 -12.91 54.79
C GLY A 281 5.01 -11.81 54.67
N ARG A 282 6.25 -12.10 55.06
CA ARG A 282 7.37 -11.15 54.98
C ARG A 282 8.12 -11.33 53.69
N LEU A 283 7.75 -10.53 52.70
CA LEU A 283 8.51 -10.37 51.46
C LEU A 283 9.30 -9.04 51.53
N ASN A 284 10.60 -9.13 51.24
CA ASN A 284 11.42 -7.92 51.18
C ASN A 284 11.19 -7.19 49.85
N MET A 285 10.53 -6.07 49.92
CA MET A 285 10.17 -5.24 48.72
C MET A 285 11.37 -4.51 48.14
N ASP A 286 12.50 -4.48 48.84
CA ASP A 286 13.74 -3.85 48.38
C ASP A 286 14.69 -4.84 47.72
N ASP A 287 14.31 -6.14 47.65
CA ASP A 287 15.05 -7.16 46.89
C ASP A 287 15.13 -6.75 45.43
N ILE A 288 16.27 -7.02 44.84
CA ILE A 288 16.59 -6.59 43.48
C ILE A 288 16.18 -7.67 42.46
N PHE A 289 15.52 -7.22 41.42
CA PHE A 289 15.15 -8.01 40.25
C PHE A 289 15.88 -7.52 39.01
N THR A 290 16.49 -8.42 38.28
CA THR A 290 17.01 -8.20 36.93
C THR A 290 16.46 -9.30 36.03
N GLY A 291 15.71 -8.92 35.02
CA GLY A 291 15.05 -9.85 34.08
C GLY A 291 14.01 -9.18 33.22
N THR A 292 13.37 -9.99 32.40
CA THR A 292 12.32 -9.53 31.48
C THR A 292 11.01 -10.23 31.82
N LEU A 293 9.91 -9.44 31.89
CA LEU A 293 8.55 -9.94 32.06
C LEU A 293 7.74 -9.64 30.77
N PRO A 294 6.83 -10.52 30.34
CA PRO A 294 5.94 -10.22 29.23
C PRO A 294 4.92 -9.15 29.63
N SER A 295 4.71 -8.11 28.82
CA SER A 295 3.73 -7.05 29.15
C SER A 295 2.28 -7.43 28.81
N ASN A 296 2.07 -8.49 28.06
CA ASN A 296 0.76 -8.94 27.56
C ASN A 296 0.26 -10.26 28.19
N ASN A 297 1.03 -10.87 29.10
CA ASN A 297 0.70 -12.13 29.75
C ASN A 297 1.03 -12.10 31.24
N LEU A 298 0.05 -11.75 32.08
CA LEU A 298 0.19 -11.70 33.52
C LEU A 298 0.56 -13.06 34.11
N GLY A 299 -0.03 -14.16 33.62
CA GLY A 299 0.22 -15.50 34.10
C GLY A 299 1.70 -15.90 34.01
N GLU A 300 2.31 -15.69 32.85
CA GLU A 300 3.72 -15.91 32.61
C GLU A 300 4.60 -14.99 33.48
N GLY A 301 4.22 -13.71 33.58
CA GLY A 301 4.90 -12.74 34.45
C GLY A 301 4.89 -13.19 35.93
N LEU A 302 3.75 -13.72 36.43
CA LEU A 302 3.64 -14.26 37.77
C LEU A 302 4.47 -15.53 37.97
N GLU A 303 4.57 -16.40 36.95
CA GLU A 303 5.43 -17.59 37.04
C GLU A 303 6.90 -17.20 37.18
N ILE A 304 7.37 -16.19 36.46
CA ILE A 304 8.75 -15.69 36.59
C ILE A 304 8.98 -15.16 38.01
N ILE A 305 8.05 -14.35 38.55
CA ILE A 305 8.15 -13.83 39.92
C ILE A 305 8.11 -14.97 40.96
N ARG A 306 7.24 -15.98 40.78
CA ARG A 306 7.17 -17.16 41.65
C ARG A 306 8.51 -17.88 41.74
N HIS A 307 9.12 -18.13 40.58
CA HIS A 307 10.42 -18.82 40.52
C HIS A 307 11.55 -17.97 41.10
N SER A 308 11.57 -16.67 40.82
CA SER A 308 12.66 -15.79 41.27
C SER A 308 12.66 -15.57 42.80
N TYR A 309 11.50 -15.52 43.42
CA TYR A 309 11.36 -15.20 44.84
C TYR A 309 10.87 -16.38 45.73
N HIS A 310 10.63 -17.55 45.11
CA HIS A 310 10.12 -18.75 45.79
C HIS A 310 8.81 -18.49 46.54
N VAL A 311 7.88 -17.77 45.88
CA VAL A 311 6.58 -17.39 46.44
C VAL A 311 5.44 -18.11 45.72
N ARG A 312 4.25 -18.12 46.33
CA ARG A 312 3.01 -18.52 45.66
C ARG A 312 2.25 -17.26 45.24
N ALA A 313 1.71 -17.27 44.06
CA ALA A 313 0.87 -16.17 43.53
C ALA A 313 -0.47 -16.73 43.07
N GLU A 314 -1.57 -16.17 43.58
CA GLU A 314 -2.93 -16.53 43.18
C GLU A 314 -3.67 -15.28 42.72
N GLN A 315 -4.32 -15.34 41.57
CA GLN A 315 -5.14 -14.26 41.06
C GLN A 315 -6.63 -14.56 41.28
N ARG A 316 -7.35 -13.64 41.94
CA ARG A 316 -8.82 -13.69 42.08
C ARG A 316 -9.39 -12.27 41.94
N ASN A 317 -10.39 -12.09 41.06
CA ASN A 317 -11.14 -10.83 40.91
C ASN A 317 -10.24 -9.57 40.72
N GLY A 318 -9.22 -9.66 39.88
CA GLY A 318 -8.30 -8.54 39.60
C GLY A 318 -7.27 -8.25 40.73
N VAL A 319 -7.23 -9.08 41.76
CA VAL A 319 -6.27 -8.97 42.83
C VAL A 319 -5.33 -10.20 42.80
N VAL A 320 -4.04 -9.95 42.80
CA VAL A 320 -2.99 -10.97 42.89
C VAL A 320 -2.52 -11.04 44.35
N THR A 321 -2.67 -12.19 45.01
CA THR A 321 -2.17 -12.39 46.37
C THR A 321 -0.87 -13.18 46.28
N ILE A 322 0.22 -12.60 46.81
CA ILE A 322 1.52 -13.24 46.92
C ILE A 322 1.74 -13.70 48.36
N THR A 323 2.07 -14.99 48.51
CA THR A 323 2.34 -15.63 49.82
C THR A 323 3.72 -16.26 49.80
N LYS A 324 4.50 -16.02 50.83
CA LYS A 324 5.80 -16.64 50.99
C LYS A 324 5.65 -17.93 51.78
#